data_19064bbba3f4209ec92f6beb417b3fe5
#
_entry.id   19064bbba3f4209ec92f6beb417b3fe5
#
_cell.length_a   1.000
_cell.length_b   1.000
_cell.length_c   1.000
_cell.angle_alpha   90.00
_cell.angle_beta   90.00
_cell.angle_gamma   90.00
#
_symmetry.space_group_name_H-M   'P 1'
#
loop_
_entity.id
_entity.type
_entity.pdbx_description
1 polymer ?
#
loop_
_entity_poly.entity_id
_entity_poly.type
_entity_poly.pdbx_seq_one_letter_code
_entity_poly.pdbx_strand_id
1 'polypeptide(L)'
;QQLMQNPFIYMHGPEHHILVGSALLTAYKNCGGSIDLEEALSLMEERGKQVPGGVCGFWGCCGAGVSTGIYCSILSKTTPLAGTSWGLSNQMTSRSLENIGTHGGPRCCKRDSFLAILSAVEFTKEHFQVELPVSCSIRCSFHEENGQCLKTLCPFYPLS
;
A
#
# COMPACT_ATOMS: atom_id res chain seq x y z
N GLN A 1 9.24 6.92 -0.79
CA GLN A 1 10.15 7.13 0.34
C GLN A 1 10.12 8.57 0.84
N GLN A 2 10.18 9.58 -0.04
CA GLN A 2 10.18 11.01 0.38
C GLN A 2 9.02 11.35 1.32
N LEU A 3 7.79 10.96 1.01
CA LEU A 3 6.64 11.18 1.89
C LEU A 3 6.82 10.51 3.27
N MET A 4 7.48 9.37 3.31
CA MET A 4 7.73 8.64 4.57
C MET A 4 8.83 9.25 5.43
N GLN A 5 9.58 10.24 4.91
CA GLN A 5 10.58 11.00 5.66
C GLN A 5 9.97 12.18 6.43
N ASN A 6 8.68 12.46 6.21
CA ASN A 6 7.96 13.46 6.98
C ASN A 6 7.96 13.07 8.48
N PRO A 7 8.27 13.98 9.41
CA PRO A 7 8.38 13.67 10.83
C PRO A 7 7.07 13.18 11.47
N PHE A 8 5.93 13.41 10.82
CA PHE A 8 4.63 12.88 11.27
C PHE A 8 4.34 11.45 10.77
N ILE A 9 5.21 10.88 9.93
CA ILE A 9 5.10 9.49 9.47
C ILE A 9 6.11 8.65 10.26
N TYR A 10 5.65 8.07 11.35
CA TYR A 10 6.47 7.27 12.25
C TYR A 10 7.06 6.03 11.55
N MET A 11 8.04 5.39 12.18
CA MET A 11 8.59 4.12 11.66
C MET A 11 7.50 3.06 11.51
N HIS A 12 6.59 2.99 12.47
CA HIS A 12 5.43 2.11 12.49
C HIS A 12 4.19 2.88 12.93
N GLY A 13 3.14 2.87 12.12
CA GLY A 13 1.92 3.59 12.46
C GLY A 13 0.82 3.46 11.42
N PRO A 14 -0.44 3.78 11.82
CA PRO A 14 -1.61 3.67 10.95
C PRO A 14 -1.63 4.69 9.80
N GLU A 15 -0.80 5.73 9.84
CA GLU A 15 -0.65 6.69 8.74
C GLU A 15 -0.26 6.03 7.42
N HIS A 16 0.42 4.87 7.48
CA HIS A 16 0.76 4.08 6.30
C HIS A 16 -0.48 3.48 5.62
N HIS A 17 -1.59 3.31 6.35
CA HIS A 17 -2.85 2.80 5.81
C HIS A 17 -3.51 3.80 4.84
N ILE A 18 -3.24 5.10 5.02
CA ILE A 18 -3.69 6.16 4.13
C ILE A 18 -2.64 6.44 3.05
N LEU A 19 -1.37 6.52 3.46
CA LEU A 19 -0.26 6.91 2.60
C LEU A 19 -0.13 6.02 1.35
N VAL A 20 -0.26 4.70 1.50
CA VAL A 20 -0.11 3.74 0.39
C VAL A 20 -1.15 4.00 -0.70
N GLY A 21 -2.42 4.03 -0.33
CA GLY A 21 -3.50 4.26 -1.28
C GLY A 21 -3.47 5.66 -1.89
N SER A 22 -3.13 6.69 -1.10
CA SER A 22 -3.01 8.06 -1.60
C SER A 22 -1.90 8.21 -2.64
N ALA A 23 -0.74 7.56 -2.41
CA ALA A 23 0.35 7.54 -3.38
C ALA A 23 -0.05 6.84 -4.68
N LEU A 24 -0.77 5.73 -4.58
CA LEU A 24 -1.27 4.99 -5.74
C LEU A 24 -2.33 5.77 -6.53
N LEU A 25 -3.30 6.41 -5.87
CA LEU A 25 -4.31 7.26 -6.51
C LEU A 25 -3.67 8.42 -7.26
N THR A 26 -2.69 9.08 -6.63
CA THR A 26 -1.94 10.19 -7.24
C THR A 26 -1.15 9.70 -8.46
N ALA A 27 -0.45 8.57 -8.35
CA ALA A 27 0.28 7.98 -9.47
C ALA A 27 -0.67 7.58 -10.61
N TYR A 28 -1.80 6.95 -10.29
CA TYR A 28 -2.81 6.58 -11.28
C TYR A 28 -3.32 7.78 -12.06
N LYS A 29 -3.65 8.88 -11.37
CA LYS A 29 -4.09 10.13 -12.02
C LYS A 29 -3.00 10.70 -12.91
N ASN A 30 -1.77 10.76 -12.44
CA ASN A 30 -0.63 11.32 -13.18
C ASN A 30 -0.26 10.48 -14.41
N CYS A 31 -0.57 9.19 -14.41
CA CYS A 31 -0.37 8.28 -15.54
C CYS A 31 -1.57 8.19 -16.51
N GLY A 32 -2.49 9.15 -16.44
CA GLY A 32 -3.63 9.27 -17.35
C GLY A 32 -4.89 8.55 -16.88
N GLY A 33 -4.90 8.01 -15.67
CA GLY A 33 -6.09 7.40 -15.08
C GLY A 33 -7.22 8.42 -14.88
N SER A 34 -8.45 8.01 -15.16
CA SER A 34 -9.63 8.88 -15.10
C SER A 34 -10.27 8.84 -13.72
N ILE A 35 -9.84 9.74 -12.83
CA ILE A 35 -10.44 9.95 -11.50
C ILE A 35 -10.49 11.44 -11.15
N ASP A 36 -11.42 11.83 -10.29
CA ASP A 36 -11.33 13.06 -9.51
C ASP A 36 -10.37 12.78 -8.34
N LEU A 37 -9.19 13.40 -8.38
CA LEU A 37 -8.14 13.10 -7.40
C LEU A 37 -8.49 13.65 -6.01
N GLU A 38 -9.12 14.80 -5.91
CA GLU A 38 -9.48 15.42 -4.64
C GLU A 38 -10.53 14.56 -3.91
N GLU A 39 -11.58 14.15 -4.60
CA GLU A 39 -12.59 13.23 -4.08
C GLU A 39 -11.96 11.89 -3.68
N ALA A 40 -11.11 11.33 -4.54
CA ALA A 40 -10.46 10.03 -4.30
C ALA A 40 -9.54 10.07 -3.06
N LEU A 41 -8.77 11.14 -2.87
CA LEU A 41 -7.93 11.32 -1.69
C LEU A 41 -8.74 11.50 -0.41
N SER A 42 -9.86 12.22 -0.47
CA SER A 42 -10.78 12.38 0.66
C SER A 42 -11.39 11.04 1.08
N LEU A 43 -11.84 10.22 0.13
CA LEU A 43 -12.33 8.87 0.38
C LEU A 43 -11.24 7.95 0.94
N MET A 44 -10.00 8.08 0.44
CA MET A 44 -8.87 7.30 0.94
C MET A 44 -8.56 7.63 2.40
N GLU A 45 -8.58 8.89 2.76
CA GLU A 45 -8.38 9.34 4.14
C GLU A 45 -9.51 8.83 5.06
N GLU A 46 -10.77 9.01 4.66
CA GLU A 46 -11.94 8.55 5.42
C GLU A 46 -11.87 7.04 5.70
N ARG A 47 -11.66 6.23 4.66
CA ARG A 47 -11.64 4.77 4.78
C ARG A 47 -10.38 4.27 5.47
N GLY A 48 -9.22 4.85 5.17
CA GLY A 48 -7.94 4.47 5.77
C GLY A 48 -7.88 4.73 7.28
N LYS A 49 -8.54 5.77 7.77
CA LYS A 49 -8.69 6.06 9.21
C LYS A 49 -9.46 4.99 9.98
N GLN A 50 -10.30 4.21 9.30
CA GLN A 50 -11.07 3.13 9.92
C GLN A 50 -10.24 1.85 10.12
N VAL A 51 -9.05 1.76 9.51
CA VAL A 51 -8.14 0.61 9.67
C VAL A 51 -7.30 0.82 10.92
N PRO A 52 -7.58 0.10 12.02
CA PRO A 52 -6.89 0.33 13.28
C PRO A 52 -5.41 -0.07 13.23
N GLY A 53 -4.62 0.55 14.10
CA GLY A 53 -3.22 0.18 14.30
C GLY A 53 -3.08 -1.19 14.99
N GLY A 54 -2.02 -1.95 14.65
CA GLY A 54 -1.69 -3.23 15.28
C GLY A 54 -2.42 -4.46 14.74
N VAL A 55 -3.46 -4.29 13.92
CA VAL A 55 -4.25 -5.39 13.34
C VAL A 55 -3.44 -6.34 12.47
N CYS A 56 -2.31 -5.90 11.95
CA CYS A 56 -1.41 -6.73 11.15
C CYS A 56 -0.96 -8.01 11.88
N GLY A 57 -0.68 -7.91 13.19
CA GLY A 57 -0.29 -9.07 14.00
C GLY A 57 -1.48 -9.81 14.61
N PHE A 58 -2.55 -9.09 15.00
CA PHE A 58 -3.67 -9.70 15.71
C PHE A 58 -4.74 -10.30 14.79
N TRP A 59 -4.93 -9.70 13.59
CA TRP A 59 -5.95 -10.16 12.63
C TRP A 59 -5.33 -10.77 11.37
N GLY A 60 -3.98 -10.78 11.26
CA GLY A 60 -3.32 -11.21 10.05
C GLY A 60 -3.60 -10.30 8.84
N CYS A 61 -3.92 -9.04 9.10
CA CYS A 61 -4.38 -8.10 8.08
C CYS A 61 -3.52 -6.82 8.13
N CYS A 62 -2.44 -6.78 7.35
CA CYS A 62 -1.58 -5.60 7.26
C CYS A 62 -2.33 -4.42 6.63
N GLY A 63 -2.36 -3.28 7.33
CA GLY A 63 -3.06 -2.09 6.85
C GLY A 63 -2.52 -1.52 5.54
N ALA A 64 -1.24 -1.75 5.20
CA ALA A 64 -0.70 -1.40 3.89
C ALA A 64 -1.37 -2.23 2.76
N GLY A 65 -1.60 -3.52 3.01
CA GLY A 65 -2.36 -4.38 2.08
C GLY A 65 -3.83 -3.96 1.97
N VAL A 66 -4.49 -3.65 3.09
CA VAL A 66 -5.86 -3.12 3.09
C VAL A 66 -5.95 -1.81 2.31
N SER A 67 -4.96 -0.94 2.42
CA SER A 67 -4.88 0.34 1.71
C SER A 67 -4.94 0.16 0.18
N THR A 68 -4.34 -0.90 -0.35
CA THR A 68 -4.42 -1.21 -1.79
C THR A 68 -5.81 -1.69 -2.22
N GLY A 69 -6.50 -2.41 -1.35
CA GLY A 69 -7.91 -2.76 -1.56
C GLY A 69 -8.83 -1.54 -1.55
N ILE A 70 -8.61 -0.59 -0.64
CA ILE A 70 -9.31 0.69 -0.61
C ILE A 70 -9.05 1.47 -1.90
N TYR A 71 -7.79 1.56 -2.35
CA TYR A 71 -7.42 2.14 -3.63
C TYR A 71 -8.22 1.53 -4.80
N CYS A 72 -8.22 0.21 -4.92
CA CYS A 72 -8.96 -0.50 -5.96
C CYS A 72 -10.48 -0.25 -5.86
N SER A 73 -11.01 -0.24 -4.64
CA SER A 73 -12.42 0.06 -4.36
C SER A 73 -12.83 1.48 -4.80
N ILE A 74 -11.96 2.47 -4.60
CA ILE A 74 -12.20 3.84 -5.04
C ILE A 74 -12.20 3.92 -6.57
N LEU A 75 -11.21 3.34 -7.25
CA LEU A 75 -11.14 3.32 -8.71
C LEU A 75 -12.37 2.65 -9.34
N SER A 76 -12.83 1.56 -8.74
CA SER A 76 -13.96 0.77 -9.24
C SER A 76 -15.32 1.24 -8.74
N LYS A 77 -15.36 2.30 -7.91
CA LYS A 77 -16.58 2.81 -7.24
C LYS A 77 -17.35 1.68 -6.53
N THR A 78 -16.62 0.79 -5.87
CA THR A 78 -17.17 -0.42 -5.24
C THR A 78 -17.99 -0.08 -4.00
N THR A 79 -19.10 -0.78 -3.85
CA THR A 79 -19.94 -0.78 -2.64
C THR A 79 -20.06 -2.20 -2.08
N PRO A 80 -20.53 -2.39 -0.83
CA PRO A 80 -20.78 -3.73 -0.27
C PRO A 80 -21.78 -4.57 -1.08
N LEU A 81 -22.61 -3.92 -1.91
CA LEU A 81 -23.61 -4.59 -2.76
C LEU A 81 -23.14 -4.79 -4.21
N ALA A 82 -21.92 -4.34 -4.54
CA ALA A 82 -21.37 -4.52 -5.88
C ALA A 82 -21.00 -5.98 -6.12
N GLY A 83 -21.10 -6.42 -7.37
CA GLY A 83 -20.71 -7.78 -7.77
C GLY A 83 -19.21 -7.88 -8.09
N THR A 84 -18.87 -7.72 -9.37
CA THR A 84 -17.52 -7.93 -9.89
C THR A 84 -16.47 -7.01 -9.22
N SER A 85 -16.78 -5.74 -9.06
CA SER A 85 -15.86 -4.78 -8.44
C SER A 85 -15.60 -5.04 -6.96
N TRP A 86 -16.57 -5.62 -6.23
CA TRP A 86 -16.39 -6.11 -4.87
C TRP A 86 -15.33 -7.23 -4.84
N GLY A 87 -15.43 -8.20 -5.72
CA GLY A 87 -14.45 -9.28 -5.86
C GLY A 87 -13.06 -8.75 -6.19
N LEU A 88 -12.98 -7.81 -7.13
CA LEU A 88 -11.72 -7.20 -7.56
C LEU A 88 -10.99 -6.50 -6.41
N SER A 89 -11.70 -5.72 -5.59
CA SER A 89 -11.13 -5.03 -4.44
C SER A 89 -10.58 -6.00 -3.39
N ASN A 90 -11.28 -7.11 -3.14
CA ASN A 90 -10.82 -8.17 -2.24
C ASN A 90 -9.59 -8.91 -2.80
N GLN A 91 -9.55 -9.17 -4.11
CA GLN A 91 -8.38 -9.77 -4.78
C GLN A 91 -7.15 -8.87 -4.67
N MET A 92 -7.31 -7.56 -4.84
CA MET A 92 -6.19 -6.62 -4.65
C MET A 92 -5.62 -6.70 -3.24
N THR A 93 -6.48 -6.66 -2.22
CA THR A 93 -6.06 -6.82 -0.83
C THR A 93 -5.35 -8.15 -0.60
N SER A 94 -5.93 -9.24 -1.06
CA SER A 94 -5.37 -10.59 -0.94
C SER A 94 -3.98 -10.70 -1.56
N ARG A 95 -3.78 -10.19 -2.78
CA ARG A 95 -2.49 -10.20 -3.47
C ARG A 95 -1.41 -9.42 -2.70
N SER A 96 -1.78 -8.28 -2.12
CA SER A 96 -0.88 -7.49 -1.29
C SER A 96 -0.54 -8.19 0.02
N LEU A 97 -1.52 -8.80 0.67
CA LEU A 97 -1.31 -9.53 1.93
C LEU A 97 -0.47 -10.79 1.73
N GLU A 98 -0.65 -11.51 0.63
CA GLU A 98 0.17 -12.66 0.25
C GLU A 98 1.64 -12.23 0.09
N ASN A 99 1.89 -11.17 -0.69
CA ASN A 99 3.25 -10.66 -0.89
C ASN A 99 3.89 -10.20 0.43
N ILE A 100 3.15 -9.53 1.31
CA ILE A 100 3.64 -9.13 2.63
C ILE A 100 3.91 -10.36 3.49
N GLY A 101 2.99 -11.33 3.52
CA GLY A 101 3.07 -12.53 4.35
C GLY A 101 4.25 -13.44 4.02
N THR A 102 4.61 -13.58 2.74
CA THR A 102 5.77 -14.37 2.29
C THR A 102 7.11 -13.84 2.81
N HIS A 103 7.20 -12.52 3.09
CA HIS A 103 8.40 -11.92 3.66
C HIS A 103 8.46 -11.98 5.19
N GLY A 104 7.35 -12.34 5.83
CA GLY A 104 7.27 -12.55 7.28
C GLY A 104 7.45 -11.31 8.15
N GLY A 105 7.45 -11.54 9.46
CA GLY A 105 7.65 -10.51 10.49
C GLY A 105 9.11 -10.38 10.97
N PRO A 106 9.36 -9.51 11.95
CA PRO A 106 8.39 -8.62 12.57
C PRO A 106 7.87 -7.53 11.64
N ARG A 107 6.77 -6.86 12.04
CA ARG A 107 6.17 -5.79 11.23
C ARG A 107 7.19 -4.76 10.82
N CYS A 108 7.08 -4.29 9.60
CA CYS A 108 7.83 -3.12 9.13
C CYS A 108 6.94 -2.32 8.16
N CYS A 109 6.30 -1.27 8.66
CA CYS A 109 5.35 -0.49 7.85
C CYS A 109 5.97 0.10 6.59
N LYS A 110 7.29 0.36 6.58
CA LYS A 110 8.01 0.81 5.38
C LYS A 110 8.12 -0.32 4.34
N ARG A 111 8.65 -1.49 4.74
CA ARG A 111 8.75 -2.67 3.86
C ARG A 111 7.39 -3.09 3.32
N ASP A 112 6.43 -3.20 4.24
CA ASP A 112 5.09 -3.70 3.91
C ASP A 112 4.36 -2.73 2.96
N SER A 113 4.61 -1.41 3.10
CA SER A 113 4.13 -0.41 2.13
C SER A 113 4.76 -0.58 0.74
N PHE A 114 6.07 -0.84 0.66
CA PHE A 114 6.73 -1.07 -0.64
C PHE A 114 6.20 -2.33 -1.30
N LEU A 115 6.05 -3.44 -0.56
CA LEU A 115 5.49 -4.69 -1.08
C LEU A 115 4.05 -4.52 -1.57
N ALA A 116 3.22 -3.82 -0.80
CA ALA A 116 1.84 -3.52 -1.18
C ALA A 116 1.76 -2.67 -2.45
N ILE A 117 2.60 -1.63 -2.57
CA ILE A 117 2.67 -0.77 -3.76
C ILE A 117 3.10 -1.60 -4.99
N LEU A 118 4.10 -2.45 -4.87
CA LEU A 118 4.54 -3.30 -5.98
C LEU A 118 3.41 -4.23 -6.47
N SER A 119 2.69 -4.86 -5.55
CA SER A 119 1.53 -5.68 -5.90
C SER A 119 0.44 -4.86 -6.59
N ALA A 120 0.19 -3.63 -6.11
CA ALA A 120 -0.83 -2.76 -6.69
C ALA A 120 -0.43 -2.21 -8.07
N VAL A 121 0.85 -1.99 -8.34
CA VAL A 121 1.35 -1.57 -9.66
C VAL A 121 1.03 -2.62 -10.72
N GLU A 122 1.38 -3.86 -10.47
CA GLU A 122 1.08 -4.96 -11.38
C GLU A 122 -0.43 -5.16 -11.56
N PHE A 123 -1.17 -5.15 -10.46
CA PHE A 123 -2.62 -5.28 -10.48
C PHE A 123 -3.30 -4.15 -11.26
N THR A 124 -2.81 -2.92 -11.13
CA THR A 124 -3.34 -1.76 -11.84
C THR A 124 -3.13 -1.90 -13.36
N LYS A 125 -1.96 -2.36 -13.78
CA LYS A 125 -1.70 -2.66 -15.19
C LYS A 125 -2.65 -3.73 -15.74
N GLU A 126 -2.85 -4.82 -14.98
CA GLU A 126 -3.68 -5.96 -15.39
C GLU A 126 -5.16 -5.59 -15.53
N HIS A 127 -5.70 -4.84 -14.57
CA HIS A 127 -7.15 -4.63 -14.44
C HIS A 127 -7.65 -3.24 -14.84
N PHE A 128 -6.78 -2.24 -14.83
CA PHE A 128 -7.13 -0.86 -15.18
C PHE A 128 -6.38 -0.33 -16.42
N GLN A 129 -5.47 -1.11 -17.01
CA GLN A 129 -4.67 -0.78 -18.18
C GLN A 129 -3.87 0.54 -18.03
N VAL A 130 -3.49 0.88 -16.80
CA VAL A 130 -2.64 2.03 -16.49
C VAL A 130 -1.29 1.52 -15.97
N GLU A 131 -0.21 1.92 -16.61
CA GLU A 131 1.15 1.60 -16.18
C GLU A 131 1.65 2.65 -15.18
N LEU A 132 1.87 2.22 -13.93
CA LEU A 132 2.45 3.06 -12.90
C LEU A 132 3.97 2.89 -12.91
N PRO A 133 4.75 4.00 -12.98
CA PRO A 133 6.20 3.91 -12.99
C PRO A 133 6.73 3.46 -11.62
N VAL A 134 7.63 2.50 -11.64
CA VAL A 134 8.35 2.01 -10.46
C VAL A 134 9.85 2.06 -10.72
N SER A 135 10.60 2.45 -9.70
CA SER A 135 12.07 2.37 -9.76
C SER A 135 12.52 0.92 -9.88
N CYS A 136 13.43 0.65 -10.79
CA CYS A 136 14.02 -0.69 -10.95
C CYS A 136 14.85 -1.14 -9.72
N SER A 137 15.20 -0.23 -8.82
CA SER A 137 15.94 -0.51 -7.60
C SER A 137 15.36 0.30 -6.44
N ILE A 138 14.56 -0.37 -5.60
CA ILE A 138 14.04 0.22 -4.37
C ILE A 138 15.01 -0.13 -3.24
N ARG A 139 15.61 0.88 -2.62
CA ARG A 139 16.50 0.72 -1.45
C ARG A 139 15.90 1.46 -0.26
N CYS A 140 15.80 0.77 0.87
CA CYS A 140 15.25 1.34 2.09
C CYS A 140 16.24 2.31 2.74
N SER A 141 15.80 3.55 2.98
CA SER A 141 16.58 4.57 3.71
C SER A 141 16.31 4.57 5.22
N PHE A 142 15.47 3.67 5.72
CA PHE A 142 15.02 3.64 7.12
C PHE A 142 15.62 2.49 7.93
N HIS A 143 16.53 1.71 7.35
CA HIS A 143 17.00 0.45 7.94
C HIS A 143 17.83 0.66 9.24
N GLU A 144 18.52 1.79 9.36
CA GLU A 144 19.30 2.11 10.56
C GLU A 144 18.42 2.55 11.73
N GLU A 145 17.33 3.23 11.43
CA GLU A 145 16.39 3.76 12.43
C GLU A 145 15.41 2.69 12.94
N ASN A 146 15.30 1.55 12.23
CA ASN A 146 14.36 0.51 12.55
C ASN A 146 15.00 -0.61 13.38
N GLY A 147 14.80 -0.60 14.69
CA GLY A 147 15.27 -1.67 15.59
C GLY A 147 14.71 -3.07 15.28
N GLN A 148 13.67 -3.17 14.45
CA GLN A 148 13.05 -4.43 13.99
C GLN A 148 13.43 -4.79 12.54
N CYS A 149 14.47 -4.15 11.99
CA CYS A 149 14.89 -4.38 10.60
C CYS A 149 15.40 -5.81 10.40
N LEU A 150 14.91 -6.49 9.36
CA LEU A 150 15.37 -7.83 8.95
C LEU A 150 16.74 -7.81 8.27
N LYS A 151 17.31 -6.64 8.05
CA LYS A 151 18.62 -6.45 7.38
C LYS A 151 18.65 -7.19 6.03
N THR A 152 19.65 -8.02 5.80
CA THR A 152 19.87 -8.74 4.54
C THR A 152 18.74 -9.71 4.14
N LEU A 153 17.83 -10.03 5.06
CA LEU A 153 16.62 -10.81 4.74
C LEU A 153 15.48 -9.94 4.17
N CYS A 154 15.61 -8.62 4.22
CA CYS A 154 14.64 -7.70 3.64
C CYS A 154 14.99 -7.41 2.17
N PRO A 155 14.05 -7.54 1.20
CA PRO A 155 14.33 -7.32 -0.22
C PRO A 155 14.74 -5.88 -0.55
N PHE A 156 14.49 -4.95 0.35
CA PHE A 156 14.82 -3.52 0.18
C PHE A 156 16.03 -3.07 0.98
N TYR A 157 16.71 -4.00 1.65
CA TYR A 157 17.92 -3.65 2.41
C TYR A 157 19.02 -3.21 1.45
N PRO A 158 19.67 -2.03 1.67
CA PRO A 158 20.77 -1.60 0.83
C PRO A 158 21.97 -2.53 1.07
N LEU A 159 22.22 -3.40 0.10
CA LEU A 159 23.49 -4.11 0.04
C LEU A 159 24.55 -3.11 -0.39
N SER A 160 25.60 -2.95 0.40
CA SER A 160 26.77 -2.12 0.14
C SER A 160 27.45 -2.47 -1.16
#